data_7bbc41d8a2a77fcacbe94b0e16702e2b
#
_entry.id   7bbc41d8a2a77fcacbe94b0e16702e2b
#
_cell.length_a   1.000
_cell.length_b   1.000
_cell.length_c   1.000
_cell.angle_alpha   90.00
_cell.angle_beta   90.00
_cell.angle_gamma   90.00
#
_symmetry.space_group_name_H-M   'P 1'
#
loop_
_entity.id
_entity.type
_entity.pdbx_description
1 polymer ?
#
loop_
_entity_poly.entity_id
_entity_poly.type
_entity_poly.pdbx_seq_one_letter_code
_entity_poly.pdbx_strand_id
1 'polypeptide(L)'
;TVWAGEPADYGRVYLFMLYVHGQATPVDPAWLRRLVRNPDDGLRSIGTAFPTRRSAEELWHDFAMALYLDEPSVTGGRFAIHGIALSAGGEPGAFPLPAAEPHDALPSRDARTLDAWSLRADRFCGLDGSLDLKLKASGRVCATATWLRTGGPEVGGADVARSECLAPGRPVVWS
;
A
#
# COMPACT_ATOMS: atom_id res chain seq x y z
N THR A 1 -12.01 5.01 -4.63
CA THR A 1 -13.07 4.01 -4.45
C THR A 1 -14.27 4.67 -3.81
N VAL A 2 -15.38 4.68 -4.50
CA VAL A 2 -16.65 5.19 -3.94
C VAL A 2 -17.22 4.08 -3.05
N TRP A 3 -17.66 4.43 -1.84
CA TRP A 3 -18.38 3.51 -0.97
C TRP A 3 -19.75 3.19 -1.58
N ALA A 4 -19.95 1.95 -1.96
CA ALA A 4 -21.21 1.47 -2.54
C ALA A 4 -22.06 0.65 -1.55
N GLY A 5 -21.53 0.35 -0.35
CA GLY A 5 -22.17 -0.50 0.64
C GLY A 5 -22.09 -1.99 0.32
N GLU A 6 -21.26 -2.36 -0.63
CA GLU A 6 -21.03 -3.74 -1.03
C GLU A 6 -20.18 -4.51 0.01
N PRO A 7 -20.28 -5.83 0.11
CA PRO A 7 -19.45 -6.62 1.04
C PRO A 7 -17.96 -6.37 0.90
N ALA A 8 -17.48 -6.08 -0.32
CA ALA A 8 -16.09 -5.75 -0.58
C ALA A 8 -15.63 -4.44 0.08
N ASP A 9 -16.54 -3.48 0.29
CA ASP A 9 -16.22 -2.22 0.95
C ASP A 9 -15.98 -2.45 2.45
N TYR A 10 -16.83 -3.26 3.08
CA TYR A 10 -16.67 -3.65 4.49
C TYR A 10 -15.38 -4.45 4.68
N GLY A 11 -15.08 -5.39 3.78
CA GLY A 11 -13.85 -6.17 3.81
C GLY A 11 -12.59 -5.30 3.76
N ARG A 12 -12.57 -4.30 2.87
CA ARG A 12 -11.44 -3.36 2.76
C ARG A 12 -11.24 -2.53 4.03
N VAL A 13 -12.31 -2.00 4.60
CA VAL A 13 -12.24 -1.25 5.86
C VAL A 13 -11.78 -2.15 7.00
N TYR A 14 -12.31 -3.35 7.09
CA TYR A 14 -11.90 -4.33 8.10
C TYR A 14 -10.39 -4.64 8.00
N LEU A 15 -9.89 -4.95 6.81
CA LEU A 15 -8.47 -5.25 6.60
C LEU A 15 -7.58 -4.07 6.92
N PHE A 16 -7.99 -2.86 6.54
CA PHE A 16 -7.25 -1.65 6.87
C PHE A 16 -7.20 -1.41 8.39
N MET A 17 -8.33 -1.56 9.07
CA MET A 17 -8.37 -1.40 10.52
C MET A 17 -7.58 -2.49 11.25
N LEU A 18 -7.59 -3.72 10.74
CA LEU A 18 -6.78 -4.81 11.27
C LEU A 18 -5.29 -4.52 11.11
N TYR A 19 -4.87 -4.03 9.94
CA TYR A 19 -3.51 -3.57 9.70
C TYR A 19 -3.10 -2.47 10.69
N VAL A 20 -3.88 -1.38 10.76
CA VAL A 20 -3.59 -0.26 11.66
C VAL A 20 -3.53 -0.71 13.11
N HIS A 21 -4.43 -1.60 13.53
CA HIS A 21 -4.43 -2.18 14.87
C HIS A 21 -3.15 -2.97 15.16
N GLY A 22 -2.74 -3.82 14.23
CA GLY A 22 -1.52 -4.60 14.35
C GLY A 22 -0.26 -3.74 14.45
N GLN A 23 -0.22 -2.64 13.71
CA GLN A 23 0.90 -1.68 13.76
C GLN A 23 0.90 -0.81 15.03
N ALA A 24 -0.27 -0.46 15.55
CA ALA A 24 -0.39 0.46 16.69
C ALA A 24 -0.24 -0.25 18.04
N THR A 25 -0.78 -1.46 18.20
CA THR A 25 -0.90 -2.17 19.48
C THR A 25 0.43 -2.46 20.17
N PRO A 26 1.51 -2.85 19.46
CA PRO A 26 2.82 -3.05 20.09
C PRO A 26 3.41 -1.78 20.69
N VAL A 27 3.03 -0.60 20.18
CA VAL A 27 3.51 0.70 20.64
C VAL A 27 2.62 1.24 21.77
N ASP A 28 1.32 1.14 21.61
CA ASP A 28 0.33 1.57 22.61
C ASP A 28 -0.96 0.74 22.53
N PRO A 29 -1.17 -0.19 23.45
CA PRO A 29 -2.39 -1.00 23.50
C PRO A 29 -3.69 -0.19 23.69
N ALA A 30 -3.59 1.05 24.17
CA ALA A 30 -4.76 1.91 24.40
C ALA A 30 -5.15 2.79 23.21
N TRP A 31 -4.49 2.64 22.05
CA TRP A 31 -4.72 3.50 20.88
C TRP A 31 -6.17 3.47 20.38
N LEU A 32 -6.84 2.31 20.41
CA LEU A 32 -8.25 2.20 20.04
C LEU A 32 -9.17 3.05 20.92
N ARG A 33 -8.85 3.16 22.23
CA ARG A 33 -9.61 4.05 23.13
C ARG A 33 -9.45 5.51 22.74
N ARG A 34 -8.24 5.90 22.30
CA ARG A 34 -8.02 7.26 21.77
C ARG A 34 -8.78 7.47 20.47
N LEU A 35 -8.75 6.49 19.56
CA LEU A 35 -9.49 6.57 18.31
C LEU A 35 -10.99 6.80 18.53
N VAL A 36 -11.61 5.99 19.41
CA VAL A 36 -13.05 6.12 19.72
C VAL A 36 -13.41 7.46 20.38
N ARG A 37 -12.47 8.05 21.13
CA ARG A 37 -12.67 9.35 21.81
C ARG A 37 -12.22 10.55 20.97
N ASN A 38 -11.68 10.30 19.81
CA ASN A 38 -11.18 11.37 18.95
C ASN A 38 -12.35 12.18 18.38
N PRO A 39 -12.30 13.52 18.44
CA PRO A 39 -13.33 14.38 17.86
C PRO A 39 -13.25 14.46 16.32
N ASP A 40 -12.12 14.09 15.73
CA ASP A 40 -11.97 14.00 14.28
C ASP A 40 -12.73 12.77 13.74
N ASP A 41 -13.05 12.77 12.47
CA ASP A 41 -13.71 11.68 11.77
C ASP A 41 -12.86 11.10 10.64
N GLY A 42 -13.28 9.96 10.10
CA GLY A 42 -12.66 9.28 8.96
C GLY A 42 -11.17 9.02 9.13
N LEU A 43 -10.43 9.15 8.04
CA LEU A 43 -8.98 8.88 8.02
C LEU A 43 -8.18 9.84 8.91
N ARG A 44 -8.68 11.06 9.11
CA ARG A 44 -8.03 12.04 9.99
C ARG A 44 -7.99 11.56 11.42
N SER A 45 -9.09 10.97 11.91
CA SER A 45 -9.13 10.42 13.27
C SER A 45 -8.11 9.30 13.49
N ILE A 46 -7.88 8.48 12.46
CA ILE A 46 -6.87 7.42 12.50
C ILE A 46 -5.47 8.02 12.63
N GLY A 47 -5.10 8.97 11.77
CA GLY A 47 -3.79 9.62 11.81
C GLY A 47 -3.51 10.32 13.13
N THR A 48 -4.51 11.02 13.70
CA THR A 48 -4.37 11.73 14.99
C THR A 48 -4.31 10.78 16.19
N ALA A 49 -5.02 9.65 16.15
CA ALA A 49 -5.04 8.67 17.24
C ALA A 49 -3.85 7.70 17.20
N PHE A 50 -3.17 7.57 16.05
CA PHE A 50 -2.06 6.63 15.89
C PHE A 50 -0.89 6.96 16.83
N PRO A 51 -0.27 5.96 17.48
CA PRO A 51 0.72 6.21 18.54
C PRO A 51 2.04 6.82 18.04
N THR A 52 2.36 6.70 16.78
CA THR A 52 3.50 7.35 16.14
C THR A 52 3.02 8.49 15.24
N ARG A 53 3.92 9.39 14.84
CA ARG A 53 3.57 10.53 13.98
C ARG A 53 3.46 10.10 12.49
N ARG A 54 2.60 9.14 12.21
CA ARG A 54 2.32 8.70 10.84
C ARG A 54 0.98 9.26 10.40
N SER A 55 0.95 9.83 9.20
CA SER A 55 -0.29 10.31 8.60
C SER A 55 -1.20 9.14 8.17
N ALA A 56 -2.47 9.42 7.98
CA ALA A 56 -3.40 8.42 7.46
C ALA A 56 -3.02 7.97 6.04
N GLU A 57 -2.45 8.86 5.23
CA GLU A 57 -1.95 8.56 3.89
C GLU A 57 -0.77 7.60 3.94
N GLU A 58 0.18 7.81 4.86
CA GLU A 58 1.30 6.89 5.06
C GLU A 58 0.82 5.50 5.53
N LEU A 59 -0.15 5.47 6.45
CA LEU A 59 -0.74 4.22 6.91
C LEU A 59 -1.49 3.49 5.79
N TRP A 60 -2.22 4.22 4.97
CA TRP A 60 -2.91 3.65 3.81
C TRP A 60 -1.94 3.11 2.77
N HIS A 61 -0.87 3.85 2.49
CA HIS A 61 0.16 3.42 1.57
C HIS A 61 0.85 2.14 2.05
N ASP A 62 1.23 2.09 3.32
CA ASP A 62 1.86 0.90 3.90
C ASP A 62 0.89 -0.30 3.97
N PHE A 63 -0.39 -0.05 4.22
CA PHE A 63 -1.42 -1.07 4.11
C PHE A 63 -1.53 -1.63 2.69
N ALA A 64 -1.48 -0.76 1.69
CA ALA A 64 -1.48 -1.18 0.29
C ALA A 64 -0.29 -2.10 -0.02
N MET A 65 0.88 -1.79 0.52
CA MET A 65 2.06 -2.66 0.42
C MET A 65 1.88 -3.96 1.21
N ALA A 66 1.26 -3.90 2.40
CA ALA A 66 0.97 -5.09 3.19
C ALA A 66 0.00 -6.05 2.51
N LEU A 67 -1.00 -5.53 1.78
CA LEU A 67 -1.90 -6.36 0.96
C LEU A 67 -1.18 -7.14 -0.13
N TYR A 68 -0.01 -6.65 -0.56
CA TYR A 68 0.77 -7.26 -1.62
C TYR A 68 1.87 -8.19 -1.09
N LEU A 69 2.52 -7.83 0.00
CA LEU A 69 3.68 -8.55 0.53
C LEU A 69 3.30 -9.55 1.62
N ASP A 70 2.52 -9.10 2.58
CA ASP A 70 2.18 -9.81 3.83
C ASP A 70 3.37 -10.58 4.44
N GLU A 71 4.52 -9.93 4.51
CA GLU A 71 5.78 -10.55 4.94
C GLU A 71 6.31 -9.90 6.22
N PRO A 72 6.12 -10.53 7.38
CA PRO A 72 6.52 -9.97 8.67
C PRO A 72 8.03 -9.76 8.83
N SER A 73 8.86 -10.50 8.11
CA SER A 73 10.32 -10.39 8.17
C SER A 73 10.85 -9.14 7.46
N VAL A 74 10.06 -8.59 6.53
CA VAL A 74 10.43 -7.39 5.78
C VAL A 74 10.12 -6.14 6.59
N THR A 75 11.08 -5.24 6.69
CA THR A 75 10.95 -3.92 7.36
C THR A 75 10.36 -3.97 8.78
N GLY A 76 10.64 -5.04 9.53
CA GLY A 76 10.16 -5.21 10.91
C GLY A 76 8.64 -5.35 11.01
N GLY A 77 7.99 -5.95 10.01
CA GLY A 77 6.56 -6.19 10.00
C GLY A 77 5.71 -5.00 9.50
N ARG A 78 6.35 -3.93 9.05
CA ARG A 78 5.64 -2.73 8.53
C ARG A 78 4.66 -3.06 7.40
N PHE A 79 4.99 -4.06 6.57
CA PHE A 79 4.19 -4.48 5.44
C PHE A 79 3.56 -5.86 5.65
N ALA A 80 3.10 -6.12 6.87
CA ALA A 80 2.36 -7.34 7.21
C ALA A 80 1.05 -7.02 7.91
N ILE A 81 0.04 -7.86 7.70
CA ILE A 81 -1.24 -7.76 8.38
C ILE A 81 -1.29 -8.81 9.49
N HIS A 82 -1.14 -8.36 10.73
CA HIS A 82 -1.15 -9.26 11.87
C HIS A 82 -2.50 -9.93 12.09
N GLY A 83 -2.51 -11.22 12.31
CA GLY A 83 -3.71 -12.00 12.69
C GLY A 83 -4.47 -12.64 11.54
N ILE A 84 -4.08 -12.39 10.30
CA ILE A 84 -4.54 -13.12 9.11
C ILE A 84 -3.36 -13.43 8.22
N ALA A 85 -3.46 -14.50 7.44
CA ALA A 85 -2.51 -14.80 6.38
C ALA A 85 -3.11 -14.41 5.03
N LEU A 86 -2.38 -13.61 4.27
CA LEU A 86 -2.65 -13.38 2.87
C LEU A 86 -1.73 -14.30 2.05
N SER A 87 -2.24 -14.95 1.03
CA SER A 87 -1.43 -15.85 0.22
C SER A 87 -1.71 -15.68 -1.26
N ALA A 88 -0.65 -15.57 -2.04
CA ALA A 88 -0.72 -15.62 -3.50
C ALA A 88 -1.02 -17.03 -4.03
N GLY A 89 -0.84 -18.07 -3.22
CA GLY A 89 -0.90 -19.48 -3.63
C GLY A 89 -2.24 -20.17 -3.42
N GLY A 90 -3.26 -19.48 -2.86
CA GLY A 90 -4.57 -20.09 -2.61
C GLY A 90 -4.55 -21.19 -1.55
N GLU A 91 -3.68 -21.09 -0.55
CA GLU A 91 -3.67 -22.01 0.57
C GLU A 91 -5.01 -21.99 1.31
N PRO A 92 -5.47 -23.15 1.84
CA PRO A 92 -6.72 -23.22 2.58
C PRO A 92 -6.73 -22.25 3.76
N GLY A 93 -7.71 -21.36 3.80
CA GLY A 93 -7.86 -20.36 4.86
C GLY A 93 -7.09 -19.06 4.66
N ALA A 94 -6.30 -18.93 3.60
CA ALA A 94 -5.65 -17.68 3.24
C ALA A 94 -6.54 -16.84 2.31
N PHE A 95 -6.43 -15.51 2.44
CA PHE A 95 -7.09 -14.59 1.53
C PHE A 95 -6.22 -14.39 0.27
N PRO A 96 -6.80 -14.38 -0.93
CA PRO A 96 -6.03 -14.18 -2.15
C PRO A 96 -5.45 -12.76 -2.19
N LEU A 97 -4.15 -12.68 -2.47
CA LEU A 97 -3.49 -11.41 -2.74
C LEU A 97 -3.89 -10.86 -4.11
N PRO A 98 -3.96 -9.55 -4.28
CA PRO A 98 -4.08 -8.95 -5.60
C PRO A 98 -2.90 -9.39 -6.47
N ALA A 99 -3.18 -9.86 -7.68
CA ALA A 99 -2.12 -10.18 -8.64
C ALA A 99 -1.42 -8.90 -9.10
N ALA A 100 -0.09 -8.92 -9.10
CA ALA A 100 0.68 -7.89 -9.78
C ALA A 100 0.61 -8.08 -11.29
N GLU A 101 0.51 -6.98 -12.03
CA GLU A 101 0.61 -7.02 -13.50
C GLU A 101 2.06 -7.33 -13.89
N PRO A 102 2.33 -8.44 -14.61
CA PRO A 102 3.69 -8.77 -15.01
C PRO A 102 4.14 -7.92 -16.20
N HIS A 103 5.38 -7.49 -16.18
CA HIS A 103 6.08 -6.84 -17.29
C HIS A 103 7.33 -7.64 -17.63
N ASP A 104 7.21 -8.53 -18.60
CA ASP A 104 8.29 -9.44 -19.02
C ASP A 104 9.22 -8.83 -20.05
N ALA A 105 8.86 -7.67 -20.62
CA ALA A 105 9.67 -6.95 -21.60
C ALA A 105 9.61 -5.44 -21.36
N LEU A 106 10.75 -4.76 -21.53
CA LEU A 106 10.88 -3.32 -21.44
C LEU A 106 11.39 -2.73 -22.77
N PRO A 107 10.97 -1.52 -23.16
CA PRO A 107 10.04 -0.65 -22.43
C PRO A 107 8.59 -1.13 -22.53
N SER A 108 7.87 -1.05 -21.41
CA SER A 108 6.45 -1.33 -21.34
C SER A 108 5.65 -0.03 -21.22
N ARG A 109 4.47 0.02 -21.84
CA ARG A 109 3.53 1.14 -21.71
C ARG A 109 2.16 0.62 -21.39
N ASP A 110 1.57 1.15 -20.33
CA ASP A 110 0.20 0.85 -19.99
C ASP A 110 -0.57 2.15 -19.65
N ALA A 111 -1.85 2.17 -19.95
CA ALA A 111 -2.73 3.30 -19.65
C ALA A 111 -4.01 2.78 -19.01
N ARG A 112 -4.27 3.20 -17.79
CA ARG A 112 -5.46 2.79 -17.02
C ARG A 112 -6.05 3.96 -16.26
N THR A 113 -7.31 3.81 -15.91
CA THR A 113 -7.97 4.70 -14.96
C THR A 113 -7.80 4.13 -13.57
N LEU A 114 -7.33 4.98 -12.66
CA LEU A 114 -7.25 4.68 -11.23
C LEU A 114 -8.18 5.63 -10.48
N ASP A 115 -9.01 5.08 -9.62
CA ASP A 115 -9.82 5.86 -8.71
C ASP A 115 -8.98 6.39 -7.54
N ALA A 116 -9.51 7.40 -6.85
CA ALA A 116 -8.90 7.86 -5.60
C ALA A 116 -8.77 6.71 -4.60
N TRP A 117 -7.66 6.66 -3.88
CA TRP A 117 -7.34 5.59 -2.92
C TRP A 117 -7.29 4.18 -3.51
N SER A 118 -7.08 4.06 -4.83
CA SER A 118 -6.83 2.78 -5.46
C SER A 118 -5.35 2.42 -5.44
N LEU A 119 -5.08 1.12 -5.54
CA LEU A 119 -3.75 0.55 -5.60
C LEU A 119 -3.59 -0.20 -6.91
N ARG A 120 -2.42 -0.09 -7.49
CA ARG A 120 -1.94 -0.96 -8.54
C ARG A 120 -0.58 -1.52 -8.14
N ALA A 121 -0.40 -2.82 -8.36
CA ALA A 121 0.88 -3.49 -8.23
C ALA A 121 1.37 -3.93 -9.61
N ASP A 122 2.62 -3.61 -9.94
CA ASP A 122 3.30 -4.01 -11.16
C ASP A 122 4.56 -4.79 -10.78
N ARG A 123 4.84 -5.89 -11.49
CA ARG A 123 6.01 -6.72 -11.28
C ARG A 123 6.91 -6.69 -12.51
N PHE A 124 8.14 -6.29 -12.33
CA PHE A 124 9.17 -6.29 -13.35
C PHE A 124 10.17 -7.40 -13.06
N CYS A 125 10.47 -8.24 -14.04
CA CYS A 125 11.40 -9.37 -13.92
C CYS A 125 12.60 -9.17 -14.84
N GLY A 126 13.76 -9.75 -14.46
CA GLY A 126 14.97 -9.78 -15.29
C GLY A 126 15.62 -8.41 -15.49
N LEU A 127 15.53 -7.51 -14.51
CA LEU A 127 16.17 -6.20 -14.58
C LEU A 127 17.63 -6.30 -14.13
N ASP A 128 18.55 -6.06 -15.06
CA ASP A 128 19.99 -5.97 -14.80
C ASP A 128 20.44 -4.48 -14.76
N GLY A 129 19.75 -3.66 -13.96
CA GLY A 129 20.12 -2.24 -13.90
C GLY A 129 19.04 -1.37 -13.25
N SER A 130 18.99 -0.11 -13.65
CA SER A 130 17.99 0.86 -13.20
C SER A 130 16.69 0.72 -13.97
N LEU A 131 15.57 0.98 -13.30
CA LEU A 131 14.24 1.09 -13.88
C LEU A 131 13.77 2.53 -13.81
N ASP A 132 13.53 3.14 -14.97
CA ASP A 132 12.88 4.45 -15.05
C ASP A 132 11.37 4.27 -15.16
N LEU A 133 10.64 4.75 -14.16
CA LEU A 133 9.17 4.77 -14.17
C LEU A 133 8.68 6.15 -14.57
N LYS A 134 8.03 6.27 -15.72
CA LYS A 134 7.45 7.52 -16.21
C LYS A 134 5.94 7.50 -16.05
N LEU A 135 5.43 8.33 -15.15
CA LEU A 135 4.00 8.50 -14.92
C LEU A 135 3.47 9.76 -15.59
N LYS A 136 2.29 9.65 -16.18
CA LYS A 136 1.55 10.78 -16.76
C LYS A 136 0.08 10.65 -16.41
N ALA A 137 -0.51 11.71 -15.89
CA ALA A 137 -1.92 11.76 -15.56
C ALA A 137 -2.69 12.68 -16.53
N SER A 138 -3.94 12.34 -16.82
CA SER A 138 -4.86 13.21 -17.58
C SER A 138 -5.47 14.30 -16.71
N GLY A 139 -5.55 14.08 -15.39
CA GLY A 139 -6.05 15.01 -14.39
C GLY A 139 -5.00 15.34 -13.33
N ARG A 140 -5.37 16.19 -12.37
CA ARG A 140 -4.55 16.45 -11.19
C ARG A 140 -4.68 15.27 -10.22
N VAL A 141 -3.58 14.59 -9.93
CA VAL A 141 -3.57 13.42 -9.05
C VAL A 141 -2.27 13.41 -8.25
N CYS A 142 -2.34 13.03 -6.98
CA CYS A 142 -1.16 12.71 -6.20
C CYS A 142 -0.99 11.18 -6.21
N ALA A 143 0.17 10.72 -6.63
CA ALA A 143 0.53 9.32 -6.69
C ALA A 143 1.72 9.05 -5.77
N THR A 144 1.70 7.91 -5.11
CA THR A 144 2.85 7.40 -4.35
C THR A 144 3.28 6.09 -5.00
N ALA A 145 4.54 5.99 -5.36
CA ALA A 145 5.14 4.74 -5.81
C ALA A 145 6.10 4.21 -4.75
N THR A 146 6.00 2.92 -4.52
CA THR A 146 6.95 2.17 -3.72
C THR A 146 7.42 1.01 -4.55
N TRP A 147 8.71 0.75 -4.57
CA TRP A 147 9.26 -0.43 -5.20
C TRP A 147 9.97 -1.29 -4.18
N LEU A 148 9.85 -2.58 -4.38
CA LEU A 148 10.48 -3.60 -3.57
C LEU A 148 11.31 -4.49 -4.47
N ARG A 149 12.57 -4.70 -4.09
CA ARG A 149 13.40 -5.71 -4.72
C ARG A 149 13.13 -7.07 -4.05
N THR A 150 12.57 -8.00 -4.80
CA THR A 150 12.20 -9.35 -4.32
C THR A 150 13.18 -10.44 -4.73
N GLY A 151 14.41 -10.11 -5.09
CA GLY A 151 15.42 -11.09 -5.48
C GLY A 151 16.82 -10.64 -5.11
N GLY A 152 17.59 -11.52 -4.49
CA GLY A 152 18.97 -11.28 -4.07
C GLY A 152 19.20 -11.54 -2.58
N PRO A 153 20.47 -11.55 -2.11
CA PRO A 153 20.82 -11.84 -0.73
C PRO A 153 20.34 -10.77 0.28
N GLU A 154 19.85 -9.64 -0.18
CA GLU A 154 19.27 -8.58 0.63
C GLU A 154 17.77 -8.40 0.31
N VAL A 155 16.97 -9.40 0.64
CA VAL A 155 15.52 -9.24 0.74
C VAL A 155 15.26 -8.43 2.00
N GLY A 156 14.96 -7.14 1.86
CA GLY A 156 14.68 -6.32 3.04
C GLY A 156 14.77 -4.82 2.88
N GLY A 157 15.25 -4.33 1.77
CA GLY A 157 15.21 -2.91 1.45
C GLY A 157 13.93 -2.58 0.71
N ALA A 158 12.88 -2.15 1.41
CA ALA A 158 11.83 -1.40 0.76
C ALA A 158 12.38 0.00 0.48
N ASP A 159 12.88 0.20 -0.72
CA ASP A 159 13.40 1.49 -1.12
C ASP A 159 12.25 2.44 -1.42
N VAL A 160 12.29 3.49 -0.69
CA VAL A 160 11.75 4.83 -0.89
C VAL A 160 10.42 4.94 -1.62
N ALA A 161 9.37 5.11 -0.82
CA ALA A 161 8.15 5.73 -1.32
C ALA A 161 8.44 7.16 -1.78
N ARG A 162 8.23 7.45 -3.05
CA ARG A 162 8.17 8.82 -3.56
C ARG A 162 6.73 9.21 -3.78
N SER A 163 6.29 10.27 -3.12
CA SER A 163 4.98 10.88 -3.35
C SER A 163 5.15 12.13 -4.19
N GLU A 164 4.36 12.24 -5.23
CA GLU A 164 4.36 13.41 -6.09
C GLU A 164 2.97 13.71 -6.63
N CYS A 165 2.64 15.01 -6.68
CA CYS A 165 1.38 15.43 -7.27
C CYS A 165 1.60 15.77 -8.74
N LEU A 166 0.98 14.99 -9.61
CA LEU A 166 1.07 15.11 -11.05
C LEU A 166 0.15 16.22 -11.56
N ALA A 167 0.69 17.12 -12.37
CA ALA A 167 -0.11 18.05 -13.14
C ALA A 167 -0.58 17.40 -14.45
N PRO A 168 -1.78 17.77 -14.97
CA PRO A 168 -2.29 17.22 -16.21
C PRO A 168 -1.29 17.33 -17.35
N GLY A 169 -1.03 16.24 -18.04
CA GLY A 169 -0.13 16.18 -19.19
C GLY A 169 1.37 16.30 -18.90
N ARG A 170 1.79 16.64 -17.68
CA ARG A 170 3.20 16.66 -17.28
C ARG A 170 3.64 15.28 -16.80
N PRO A 171 4.65 14.68 -17.43
CA PRO A 171 5.21 13.42 -16.92
C PRO A 171 6.12 13.70 -15.73
N VAL A 172 6.13 12.75 -14.79
CA VAL A 172 7.15 12.63 -13.76
C VAL A 172 7.95 11.37 -14.02
N VAL A 173 9.24 11.45 -13.86
CA VAL A 173 10.16 10.32 -14.04
C VAL A 173 10.79 10.01 -12.68
N TRP A 174 10.66 8.75 -12.25
CA TRP A 174 11.32 8.19 -11.09
C TRP A 174 12.37 7.19 -11.56
N SER A 175 13.59 7.38 -11.15
CA SER A 175 14.75 6.52 -11.46
C SER A 175 15.30 5.92 -10.18
#